data_e73d28290244ee5a49f10b24758ed2ff
#
_entry.id   e73d28290244ee5a49f10b24758ed2ff
#
_cell.length_a   1.000
_cell.length_b   1.000
_cell.length_c   1.000
_cell.angle_alpha   90.00
_cell.angle_beta   90.00
_cell.angle_gamma   90.00
#
_symmetry.space_group_name_H-M   'P 1'
#
loop_
_entity.id
_entity.type
_entity.pdbx_description
1 polymer ?
#
loop_
_entity_poly.entity_id
_entity_poly.type
_entity_poly.pdbx_seq_one_letter_code
_entity_poly.pdbx_strand_id
1 'polypeptide(L)'
;MSSQYFLLFFAGVFCNIMCIGPVEGYLRKFSSSSSPSSSQSPLTMLSTPIMVAVRRIPAILRKFSSSSSQSPLTMLSTPTMVLLSLPVTPFAMNQYLLGCKVTKQAALIDCGDDNIERWVDAAAEEGGMSIVKILQTHGHVDHVAGLKQTKEKLDVPIYACSDDWIIFKSAPMQGMAFGMECPSPPPIDEEVQEGDIIEIGDLRVRCLHTPGHSPGHLCFEVLGEKVVVSGDLIFQGSIGRTDFPGCSIDDMQKSLERIKTELDKDVQLFPGHMGPTTVGKEIDTNPFLR
;
A
#
# COMPACT_ATOMS: atom_id res chain seq x y z
N MET A 1 -0.34 20.77 14.26
CA MET A 1 0.92 21.01 13.51
C MET A 1 0.53 21.55 12.16
N SER A 2 1.13 22.67 11.71
CA SER A 2 0.64 23.39 10.54
C SER A 2 0.98 22.68 9.25
N SER A 3 0.10 22.81 8.25
CA SER A 3 0.19 22.24 6.88
C SER A 3 1.54 22.48 6.18
N GLN A 4 2.32 23.47 6.61
CA GLN A 4 3.63 23.76 6.00
C GLN A 4 4.74 22.79 6.39
N TYR A 5 4.67 22.13 7.54
CA TYR A 5 5.67 21.12 7.93
C TYR A 5 5.49 19.80 7.21
N PHE A 6 4.27 19.51 6.77
CA PHE A 6 3.96 18.29 6.04
C PHE A 6 4.50 18.31 4.60
N LEU A 7 4.51 19.47 3.95
CA LEU A 7 5.05 19.63 2.59
C LEU A 7 6.59 19.54 2.55
N LEU A 8 7.28 20.05 3.58
CA LEU A 8 8.75 20.00 3.65
C LEU A 8 9.28 18.58 3.91
N PHE A 9 8.51 17.74 4.55
CA PHE A 9 8.92 16.35 4.82
C PHE A 9 8.87 15.48 3.55
N PHE A 10 7.88 15.68 2.68
CA PHE A 10 7.79 14.95 1.41
C PHE A 10 8.86 15.39 0.40
N ALA A 11 9.25 16.66 0.37
CA ALA A 11 10.31 17.13 -0.51
C ALA A 11 11.69 16.53 -0.17
N GLY A 12 11.94 16.21 1.11
CA GLY A 12 13.20 15.59 1.55
C GLY A 12 13.33 14.13 1.13
N VAL A 13 12.21 13.38 1.05
CA VAL A 13 12.20 11.95 0.67
C VAL A 13 12.42 11.78 -0.83
N PHE A 14 11.99 12.74 -1.66
CA PHE A 14 12.20 12.72 -3.12
C PHE A 14 13.68 12.79 -3.53
N CYS A 15 14.52 13.46 -2.73
CA CYS A 15 15.94 13.62 -3.04
C CYS A 15 16.74 12.32 -2.80
N ASN A 16 16.29 11.43 -1.92
CA ASN A 16 17.01 10.20 -1.58
C ASN A 16 16.72 9.00 -2.50
N ILE A 17 15.66 9.08 -3.31
CA ILE A 17 15.33 8.00 -4.26
C ILE A 17 16.08 8.16 -5.59
N MET A 18 16.57 9.36 -5.92
CA MET A 18 17.26 9.64 -7.17
C MET A 18 18.78 9.89 -7.06
N CYS A 19 19.38 9.87 -5.88
CA CYS A 19 20.80 10.14 -5.71
C CYS A 19 21.52 8.94 -5.08
N ILE A 20 22.06 8.07 -5.93
CA ILE A 20 23.18 7.19 -5.57
C ILE A 20 24.45 8.04 -5.64
N GLY A 21 24.83 8.67 -4.52
CA GLY A 21 26.06 9.42 -4.40
C GLY A 21 26.06 10.32 -3.16
N PRO A 22 27.18 10.46 -2.42
CA PRO A 22 27.22 11.24 -1.20
C PRO A 22 27.11 12.74 -1.49
N VAL A 23 26.04 13.38 -1.02
CA VAL A 23 25.87 14.84 -1.05
C VAL A 23 26.50 15.45 0.21
N GLU A 24 27.80 15.34 0.34
CA GLU A 24 28.57 16.27 1.19
C GLU A 24 29.04 17.43 0.32
N GLY A 25 28.43 18.59 0.46
CA GLY A 25 28.99 19.79 -0.19
C GLY A 25 28.10 20.98 -0.50
N TYR A 26 26.78 20.95 -0.23
CA TYR A 26 25.91 22.04 -0.68
C TYR A 26 25.24 22.90 0.42
N LEU A 27 25.65 22.80 1.68
CA LEU A 27 25.12 23.60 2.80
C LEU A 27 26.19 24.55 3.41
N ARG A 28 27.00 25.19 2.60
CA ARG A 28 27.78 26.37 3.05
C ARG A 28 27.74 27.44 2.00
N LYS A 29 26.73 28.30 2.02
CA LYS A 29 26.79 29.71 1.58
C LYS A 29 25.40 30.34 1.68
N PHE A 30 24.93 30.66 2.87
CA PHE A 30 24.04 31.78 3.13
C PHE A 30 24.14 32.12 4.62
N SER A 31 25.14 32.90 4.95
CA SER A 31 25.14 33.75 6.15
C SER A 31 25.93 35.00 5.90
N SER A 32 25.31 36.10 6.27
CA SER A 32 25.83 37.45 6.57
C SER A 32 26.23 38.32 5.36
N SER A 33 25.51 39.44 5.15
CA SER A 33 25.86 40.72 5.77
C SER A 33 24.97 41.88 5.32
N SER A 34 24.38 42.56 6.30
CA SER A 34 24.24 44.00 6.48
C SER A 34 23.85 44.94 5.33
N SER A 35 22.73 45.64 5.56
CA SER A 35 22.36 46.95 5.01
C SER A 35 23.37 48.05 5.45
N PRO A 36 23.42 49.35 4.89
CA PRO A 36 22.27 50.19 4.68
C PRO A 36 22.35 51.23 3.52
N SER A 37 21.24 51.98 3.38
CA SER A 37 21.06 53.43 3.01
C SER A 37 20.93 53.87 1.56
N SER A 38 19.71 54.41 1.32
CA SER A 38 19.31 55.67 0.69
C SER A 38 19.76 56.07 -0.73
N SER A 39 18.78 56.27 -1.62
CA SER A 39 18.34 57.57 -2.16
C SER A 39 17.44 57.39 -3.39
N GLN A 40 16.50 58.31 -3.48
CA GLN A 40 15.42 58.50 -4.43
C GLN A 40 15.89 58.78 -5.87
N SER A 41 15.17 58.32 -6.87
CA SER A 41 14.23 59.08 -7.72
C SER A 41 13.85 58.30 -8.98
N PRO A 42 12.77 58.65 -9.68
CA PRO A 42 11.96 57.75 -10.47
C PRO A 42 12.22 57.83 -11.96
N LEU A 43 12.08 56.75 -12.70
CA LEU A 43 11.93 56.78 -14.14
C LEU A 43 11.10 55.57 -14.67
N THR A 44 9.94 55.96 -15.14
CA THR A 44 9.21 55.47 -16.32
C THR A 44 9.12 53.98 -16.60
N MET A 45 7.87 53.53 -16.53
CA MET A 45 7.29 52.36 -17.17
C MET A 45 7.80 52.12 -18.61
N LEU A 46 8.26 50.91 -18.84
CA LEU A 46 8.10 50.22 -20.12
C LEU A 46 7.84 48.75 -19.81
N SER A 47 6.56 48.37 -19.93
CA SER A 47 6.06 47.01 -19.84
C SER A 47 6.43 46.25 -21.11
N THR A 48 7.38 45.36 -21.03
CA THR A 48 7.53 44.28 -22.01
C THR A 48 7.21 42.97 -21.33
N PRO A 49 6.25 42.21 -21.79
CA PRO A 49 6.00 40.88 -21.22
C PRO A 49 7.13 39.96 -21.65
N ILE A 50 7.90 39.48 -20.68
CA ILE A 50 8.81 38.36 -20.89
C ILE A 50 7.93 37.14 -21.13
N MET A 51 7.71 36.79 -22.38
CA MET A 51 7.22 35.48 -22.76
C MET A 51 8.26 34.44 -22.33
N VAL A 52 8.06 33.86 -21.14
CA VAL A 52 8.75 32.62 -20.79
C VAL A 52 8.22 31.57 -21.75
N ALA A 53 9.03 31.24 -22.74
CA ALA A 53 8.79 30.12 -23.62
C ALA A 53 8.82 28.85 -22.74
N VAL A 54 7.66 28.41 -22.27
CA VAL A 54 7.48 27.08 -21.73
C VAL A 54 7.75 26.11 -22.88
N ARG A 55 9.00 25.65 -22.97
CA ARG A 55 9.33 24.52 -23.84
C ARG A 55 8.39 23.38 -23.44
N ARG A 56 7.50 23.03 -24.35
CA ARG A 56 6.68 21.84 -24.27
C ARG A 56 7.62 20.66 -23.99
N ILE A 57 7.56 20.13 -22.78
CA ILE A 57 8.07 18.80 -22.48
C ILE A 57 7.25 17.87 -23.40
N PRO A 58 7.91 17.07 -24.27
CA PRO A 58 7.16 16.14 -25.09
C PRO A 58 6.37 15.21 -24.16
N ALA A 59 5.07 15.13 -24.38
CA ALA A 59 4.17 14.22 -23.71
C ALA A 59 4.54 12.77 -24.07
N ILE A 60 5.56 12.23 -23.41
CA ILE A 60 5.76 10.80 -23.24
C ILE A 60 5.24 10.44 -21.84
N LEU A 61 4.10 10.96 -21.49
CA LEU A 61 3.19 10.23 -20.63
C LEU A 61 2.46 9.25 -21.55
N ARG A 62 3.09 8.12 -21.86
CA ARG A 62 2.32 6.94 -22.18
C ARG A 62 1.37 6.78 -21.00
N LYS A 63 0.06 6.97 -21.24
CA LYS A 63 -0.95 6.38 -20.41
C LYS A 63 -0.51 4.95 -20.24
N PHE A 64 -0.04 4.60 -19.06
CA PHE A 64 -0.04 3.21 -18.62
C PHE A 64 -1.52 2.87 -18.52
N SER A 65 -2.10 2.52 -19.65
CA SER A 65 -3.33 1.77 -19.71
C SER A 65 -3.01 0.49 -18.95
N SER A 66 -3.59 0.33 -17.78
CA SER A 66 -3.53 -0.86 -16.95
C SER A 66 -4.38 -1.99 -17.54
N SER A 67 -4.35 -2.16 -18.85
CA SER A 67 -4.90 -3.33 -19.49
C SER A 67 -3.81 -4.39 -19.64
N SER A 68 -3.28 -4.89 -18.51
CA SER A 68 -2.74 -6.23 -18.56
C SER A 68 -3.94 -7.18 -18.66
N SER A 69 -4.07 -7.88 -19.76
CA SER A 69 -5.07 -8.94 -19.99
C SER A 69 -4.79 -10.18 -19.12
N GLN A 70 -4.05 -10.04 -18.03
CA GLN A 70 -3.71 -11.13 -17.15
C GLN A 70 -4.88 -11.41 -16.21
N SER A 71 -5.30 -12.68 -16.18
CA SER A 71 -6.23 -13.18 -15.18
C SER A 71 -5.51 -13.49 -13.86
N PRO A 72 -6.18 -13.38 -12.71
CA PRO A 72 -5.63 -13.82 -11.44
C PRO A 72 -5.20 -15.28 -11.49
N LEU A 73 -4.06 -15.60 -10.85
CA LEU A 73 -3.53 -16.95 -10.77
C LEU A 73 -3.95 -17.61 -9.46
N THR A 74 -4.32 -18.89 -9.52
CA THR A 74 -4.56 -19.68 -8.30
C THR A 74 -3.23 -19.89 -7.58
N MET A 75 -3.11 -19.31 -6.38
CA MET A 75 -1.94 -19.48 -5.52
C MET A 75 -2.05 -20.70 -4.65
N LEU A 76 -3.26 -20.97 -4.14
CA LEU A 76 -3.56 -22.12 -3.30
C LEU A 76 -5.01 -22.52 -3.48
N SER A 77 -5.26 -23.82 -3.47
CA SER A 77 -6.61 -24.40 -3.53
C SER A 77 -6.69 -25.63 -2.64
N THR A 78 -7.54 -25.56 -1.63
CA THR A 78 -7.87 -26.67 -0.72
C THR A 78 -9.31 -27.14 -0.96
N PRO A 79 -9.82 -28.16 -0.25
CA PRO A 79 -11.24 -28.51 -0.36
C PRO A 79 -12.20 -27.40 0.07
N THR A 80 -11.79 -26.53 1.00
CA THR A 80 -12.63 -25.51 1.64
C THR A 80 -12.42 -24.11 1.06
N MET A 81 -11.21 -23.77 0.60
CA MET A 81 -10.89 -22.44 0.13
C MET A 81 -10.13 -22.41 -1.20
N VAL A 82 -10.14 -21.25 -1.83
CA VAL A 82 -9.23 -20.86 -2.91
C VAL A 82 -8.64 -19.50 -2.61
N LEU A 83 -7.37 -19.32 -2.90
CA LEU A 83 -6.67 -18.04 -2.87
C LEU A 83 -6.12 -17.75 -4.28
N LEU A 84 -6.63 -16.70 -4.90
CA LEU A 84 -6.14 -16.17 -6.17
C LEU A 84 -5.27 -14.94 -5.91
N SER A 85 -4.30 -14.68 -6.78
CA SER A 85 -3.50 -13.45 -6.73
C SER A 85 -3.20 -12.92 -8.11
N LEU A 86 -3.04 -11.61 -8.17
CA LEU A 86 -2.53 -10.91 -9.33
C LEU A 86 -1.68 -9.72 -8.87
N PRO A 87 -0.44 -9.59 -9.36
CA PRO A 87 0.32 -8.37 -9.15
C PRO A 87 -0.31 -7.21 -9.93
N VAL A 88 -0.63 -6.16 -9.22
CA VAL A 88 -1.23 -4.92 -9.75
C VAL A 88 -0.32 -3.73 -9.40
N THR A 89 -0.63 -2.56 -9.91
CA THR A 89 0.13 -1.32 -9.72
C THR A 89 1.54 -1.35 -10.32
N PRO A 90 2.21 -0.20 -10.50
CA PRO A 90 3.62 -0.15 -10.91
C PRO A 90 4.59 -0.80 -9.92
N PHE A 91 4.17 -1.01 -8.67
CA PHE A 91 4.96 -1.64 -7.61
C PHE A 91 4.79 -3.16 -7.57
N ALA A 92 3.98 -3.74 -8.49
CA ALA A 92 3.66 -5.17 -8.51
C ALA A 92 3.11 -5.67 -7.16
N MET A 93 2.21 -4.88 -6.55
CA MET A 93 1.51 -5.25 -5.33
C MET A 93 0.57 -6.42 -5.60
N ASN A 94 0.64 -7.45 -4.78
CA ASN A 94 -0.20 -8.64 -4.89
C ASN A 94 -1.59 -8.38 -4.30
N GLN A 95 -2.56 -8.14 -5.15
CA GLN A 95 -3.96 -8.16 -4.77
C GLN A 95 -4.46 -9.60 -4.69
N TYR A 96 -5.32 -9.92 -3.72
CA TYR A 96 -5.81 -11.28 -3.51
C TYR A 96 -7.35 -11.37 -3.55
N LEU A 97 -7.83 -12.56 -3.94
CA LEU A 97 -9.21 -12.99 -3.72
C LEU A 97 -9.18 -14.25 -2.89
N LEU A 98 -9.77 -14.20 -1.69
CA LEU A 98 -9.96 -15.33 -0.80
C LEU A 98 -11.40 -15.81 -0.90
N GLY A 99 -11.62 -17.03 -1.38
CA GLY A 99 -12.93 -17.58 -1.62
C GLY A 99 -13.23 -18.84 -0.82
N CYS A 100 -14.42 -18.91 -0.22
CA CYS A 100 -14.99 -20.11 0.38
C CYS A 100 -15.63 -21.00 -0.69
N LYS A 101 -15.10 -22.19 -0.91
CA LYS A 101 -15.62 -23.11 -1.93
C LYS A 101 -16.97 -23.71 -1.57
N VAL A 102 -17.30 -23.75 -0.29
CA VAL A 102 -18.55 -24.32 0.22
C VAL A 102 -19.72 -23.36 -0.02
N THR A 103 -19.58 -22.13 0.48
CA THR A 103 -20.66 -21.13 0.44
C THR A 103 -20.63 -20.24 -0.79
N LYS A 104 -19.55 -20.29 -1.59
CA LYS A 104 -19.35 -19.43 -2.76
C LYS A 104 -19.27 -17.94 -2.42
N GLN A 105 -18.88 -17.60 -1.20
CA GLN A 105 -18.58 -16.24 -0.80
C GLN A 105 -17.07 -16.00 -0.87
N ALA A 106 -16.69 -14.80 -1.29
CA ALA A 106 -15.29 -14.38 -1.39
C ALA A 106 -15.09 -12.98 -0.83
N ALA A 107 -13.85 -12.69 -0.44
CA ALA A 107 -13.40 -11.35 -0.14
C ALA A 107 -12.22 -10.96 -1.04
N LEU A 108 -12.17 -9.68 -1.44
CA LEU A 108 -10.94 -9.09 -1.98
C LEU A 108 -10.07 -8.64 -0.82
N ILE A 109 -8.76 -8.84 -0.95
CA ILE A 109 -7.76 -8.34 0.01
C ILE A 109 -6.86 -7.40 -0.75
N ASP A 110 -6.85 -6.16 -0.31
CA ASP A 110 -6.27 -4.98 -0.93
C ASP A 110 -6.87 -4.66 -2.32
N CYS A 111 -6.93 -3.40 -2.65
CA CYS A 111 -7.51 -2.93 -3.91
C CYS A 111 -6.57 -1.92 -4.55
N GLY A 112 -5.48 -2.42 -5.14
CA GLY A 112 -4.42 -1.58 -5.69
C GLY A 112 -4.74 -0.95 -7.03
N ASP A 113 -5.62 -1.54 -7.82
CA ASP A 113 -6.06 -0.98 -9.10
C ASP A 113 -7.58 -0.99 -9.26
N ASP A 114 -8.06 -0.32 -10.30
CA ASP A 114 -9.48 -0.10 -10.59
C ASP A 114 -10.11 -1.16 -11.51
N ASN A 115 -9.35 -2.17 -11.93
CA ASN A 115 -9.88 -3.20 -12.82
C ASN A 115 -10.57 -4.32 -12.05
N ILE A 116 -11.72 -3.97 -11.46
CA ILE A 116 -12.51 -4.91 -10.65
C ILE A 116 -13.15 -6.04 -11.50
N GLU A 117 -13.41 -5.80 -12.77
CA GLU A 117 -14.05 -6.78 -13.66
C GLU A 117 -13.28 -8.10 -13.70
N ARG A 118 -11.94 -8.07 -13.73
CA ARG A 118 -11.10 -9.27 -13.71
C ARG A 118 -11.30 -10.14 -12.46
N TRP A 119 -11.59 -9.51 -11.32
CA TRP A 119 -11.83 -10.22 -10.06
C TRP A 119 -13.24 -10.80 -10.00
N VAL A 120 -14.22 -10.09 -10.57
CA VAL A 120 -15.59 -10.60 -10.72
C VAL A 120 -15.59 -11.80 -11.66
N ASP A 121 -14.89 -11.71 -12.79
CA ASP A 121 -14.77 -12.82 -13.76
C ASP A 121 -14.05 -14.02 -13.12
N ALA A 122 -12.92 -13.80 -12.43
CA ALA A 122 -12.20 -14.87 -11.74
C ALA A 122 -13.04 -15.53 -10.65
N ALA A 123 -13.80 -14.76 -9.88
CA ALA A 123 -14.72 -15.31 -8.88
C ALA A 123 -15.84 -16.14 -9.51
N ALA A 124 -16.34 -15.72 -10.68
CA ALA A 124 -17.33 -16.48 -11.43
C ALA A 124 -16.74 -17.80 -11.97
N GLU A 125 -15.52 -17.77 -12.50
CA GLU A 125 -14.81 -18.95 -13.01
C GLU A 125 -14.50 -19.98 -11.90
N GLU A 126 -14.22 -19.52 -10.67
CA GLU A 126 -13.99 -20.38 -9.49
C GLU A 126 -15.29 -20.98 -8.91
N GLY A 127 -16.28 -21.17 -9.77
CA GLY A 127 -17.53 -21.88 -9.44
C GLY A 127 -18.67 -20.95 -9.01
N GLY A 128 -18.70 -19.71 -9.53
CA GLY A 128 -19.77 -18.75 -9.30
C GLY A 128 -19.69 -18.10 -7.91
N MET A 129 -18.51 -17.73 -7.47
CA MET A 129 -18.35 -17.04 -6.19
C MET A 129 -18.85 -15.59 -6.29
N SER A 130 -19.37 -15.09 -5.19
CA SER A 130 -19.77 -13.70 -5.00
C SER A 130 -18.79 -12.99 -4.07
N ILE A 131 -18.23 -11.87 -4.50
CA ILE A 131 -17.40 -11.02 -3.64
C ILE A 131 -18.33 -10.25 -2.71
N VAL A 132 -18.19 -10.47 -1.40
CA VAL A 132 -19.11 -9.95 -0.37
C VAL A 132 -18.42 -9.00 0.62
N LYS A 133 -17.10 -8.88 0.57
CA LYS A 133 -16.29 -8.06 1.47
C LYS A 133 -15.02 -7.58 0.80
N ILE A 134 -14.48 -6.46 1.29
CA ILE A 134 -13.14 -5.98 1.00
C ILE A 134 -12.38 -5.92 2.32
N LEU A 135 -11.20 -6.52 2.39
CA LEU A 135 -10.30 -6.46 3.53
C LEU A 135 -9.08 -5.64 3.13
N GLN A 136 -8.66 -4.70 3.96
CA GLN A 136 -7.47 -3.88 3.71
C GLN A 136 -6.41 -4.21 4.74
N THR A 137 -5.21 -4.57 4.28
CA THR A 137 -4.07 -4.81 5.17
C THR A 137 -3.58 -3.51 5.76
N HIS A 138 -3.51 -2.45 4.96
CA HIS A 138 -3.08 -1.11 5.37
C HIS A 138 -3.43 -0.04 4.32
N GLY A 139 -3.11 1.24 4.62
CA GLY A 139 -3.56 2.40 3.85
C GLY A 139 -2.58 2.96 2.83
N HIS A 140 -1.48 2.31 2.44
CA HIS A 140 -0.57 2.82 1.42
C HIS A 140 -1.19 2.80 0.03
N VAL A 141 -0.72 3.73 -0.83
CA VAL A 141 -1.36 4.03 -2.11
C VAL A 141 -1.52 2.84 -3.03
N ASP A 142 -0.52 1.98 -3.09
CA ASP A 142 -0.53 0.82 -3.98
C ASP A 142 -1.46 -0.30 -3.51
N HIS A 143 -1.92 -0.26 -2.25
CA HIS A 143 -2.94 -1.16 -1.70
C HIS A 143 -4.36 -0.59 -1.81
N VAL A 144 -4.52 0.73 -2.00
CA VAL A 144 -5.84 1.38 -1.92
C VAL A 144 -6.23 2.20 -3.15
N ALA A 145 -5.37 2.30 -4.17
CA ALA A 145 -5.62 3.18 -5.32
C ALA A 145 -6.91 2.84 -6.09
N GLY A 146 -7.32 1.58 -6.12
CA GLY A 146 -8.57 1.11 -6.74
C GLY A 146 -9.74 0.96 -5.77
N LEU A 147 -9.54 1.24 -4.47
CA LEU A 147 -10.54 0.93 -3.43
C LEU A 147 -11.88 1.65 -3.65
N LYS A 148 -11.83 2.90 -4.10
CA LYS A 148 -13.04 3.68 -4.37
C LYS A 148 -13.87 3.08 -5.49
N GLN A 149 -13.27 2.78 -6.62
CA GLN A 149 -13.94 2.19 -7.77
C GLN A 149 -14.47 0.79 -7.44
N THR A 150 -13.70 0.01 -6.68
CA THR A 150 -14.12 -1.31 -6.20
C THR A 150 -15.36 -1.21 -5.31
N LYS A 151 -15.37 -0.28 -4.34
CA LYS A 151 -16.53 -0.03 -3.47
C LYS A 151 -17.75 0.43 -4.26
N GLU A 152 -17.58 1.36 -5.19
CA GLU A 152 -18.68 1.86 -6.04
C GLU A 152 -19.28 0.77 -6.94
N LYS A 153 -18.46 -0.19 -7.38
CA LYS A 153 -18.91 -1.28 -8.26
C LYS A 153 -19.59 -2.42 -7.51
N LEU A 154 -19.02 -2.82 -6.35
CA LEU A 154 -19.49 -4.01 -5.62
C LEU A 154 -20.49 -3.67 -4.53
N ASP A 155 -20.44 -2.45 -3.98
CA ASP A 155 -21.24 -1.99 -2.84
C ASP A 155 -21.19 -2.96 -1.63
N VAL A 156 -19.98 -3.47 -1.34
CA VAL A 156 -19.73 -4.37 -0.22
C VAL A 156 -18.93 -3.67 0.88
N PRO A 157 -19.02 -4.10 2.15
CA PRO A 157 -18.33 -3.45 3.25
C PRO A 157 -16.80 -3.58 3.16
N ILE A 158 -16.10 -2.51 3.58
CA ILE A 158 -14.65 -2.39 3.70
C ILE A 158 -14.29 -2.60 5.16
N TYR A 159 -13.42 -3.57 5.42
CA TYR A 159 -12.85 -3.90 6.73
C TYR A 159 -11.40 -3.42 6.78
N ALA A 160 -11.04 -2.59 7.76
CA ALA A 160 -9.69 -2.10 7.96
C ALA A 160 -9.46 -1.67 9.41
N CYS A 161 -8.21 -1.50 9.82
CA CYS A 161 -7.87 -0.92 11.11
C CYS A 161 -7.95 0.63 11.03
N SER A 162 -8.64 1.24 11.99
CA SER A 162 -8.81 2.70 12.07
C SER A 162 -7.50 3.44 12.37
N ASP A 163 -6.50 2.78 12.94
CA ASP A 163 -5.18 3.37 13.21
C ASP A 163 -4.47 3.81 11.92
N ASP A 164 -4.83 3.22 10.77
CA ASP A 164 -4.32 3.59 9.45
C ASP A 164 -5.11 4.73 8.77
N TRP A 165 -6.13 5.27 9.42
CA TRP A 165 -7.00 6.27 8.78
C TRP A 165 -6.26 7.49 8.22
N ILE A 166 -5.18 7.93 8.88
CA ILE A 166 -4.34 9.02 8.38
C ILE A 166 -3.61 8.61 7.10
N ILE A 167 -3.16 7.36 7.01
CA ILE A 167 -2.45 6.82 5.84
C ILE A 167 -3.44 6.73 4.67
N PHE A 168 -4.65 6.18 4.88
CA PHE A 168 -5.72 6.18 3.88
C PHE A 168 -6.03 7.59 3.34
N LYS A 169 -6.19 8.58 4.21
CA LYS A 169 -6.43 9.97 3.81
C LYS A 169 -5.28 10.58 3.02
N SER A 170 -4.06 10.14 3.25
CA SER A 170 -2.87 10.63 2.54
C SER A 170 -2.62 9.91 1.22
N ALA A 171 -3.32 8.82 0.90
CA ALA A 171 -3.09 8.02 -0.28
C ALA A 171 -3.16 8.82 -1.61
N PRO A 172 -4.06 9.80 -1.81
CA PRO A 172 -4.02 10.63 -3.01
C PRO A 172 -2.73 11.45 -3.15
N MET A 173 -2.17 11.92 -2.04
CA MET A 173 -0.90 12.65 -2.04
C MET A 173 0.27 11.70 -2.31
N GLN A 174 0.26 10.50 -1.75
CA GLN A 174 1.22 9.44 -2.08
C GLN A 174 1.14 9.11 -3.58
N GLY A 175 -0.08 8.96 -4.13
CA GLY A 175 -0.30 8.72 -5.55
C GLY A 175 0.35 9.80 -6.43
N MET A 176 0.12 11.07 -6.11
CA MET A 176 0.77 12.20 -6.81
C MET A 176 2.30 12.12 -6.75
N ALA A 177 2.85 11.73 -5.59
CA ALA A 177 4.30 11.61 -5.40
C ALA A 177 4.91 10.47 -6.24
N PHE A 178 4.19 9.39 -6.43
CA PHE A 178 4.65 8.21 -7.17
C PHE A 178 4.13 8.13 -8.61
N GLY A 179 3.37 9.15 -9.08
CA GLY A 179 2.80 9.16 -10.43
C GLY A 179 1.67 8.14 -10.61
N MET A 180 1.00 7.76 -9.53
CA MET A 180 -0.18 6.90 -9.53
C MET A 180 -1.44 7.75 -9.37
N GLU A 181 -2.49 7.39 -10.11
CA GLU A 181 -3.82 7.93 -9.85
C GLU A 181 -4.42 7.22 -8.62
N CYS A 182 -4.80 8.00 -7.62
CA CYS A 182 -5.44 7.48 -6.42
C CYS A 182 -6.54 8.46 -5.99
N PRO A 183 -7.81 8.18 -6.28
CA PRO A 183 -8.92 8.92 -5.72
C PRO A 183 -8.95 8.80 -4.19
N SER A 184 -9.56 9.76 -3.51
CA SER A 184 -9.73 9.66 -2.06
C SER A 184 -10.44 8.36 -1.70
N PRO A 185 -9.82 7.48 -0.90
CA PRO A 185 -10.46 6.25 -0.46
C PRO A 185 -11.77 6.54 0.29
N PRO A 186 -12.79 5.68 0.14
CA PRO A 186 -14.03 5.79 0.91
C PRO A 186 -13.77 5.56 2.40
N PRO A 187 -14.72 5.94 3.26
CA PRO A 187 -14.67 5.56 4.67
C PRO A 187 -14.61 4.05 4.86
N ILE A 188 -13.96 3.61 5.94
CA ILE A 188 -14.02 2.24 6.43
C ILE A 188 -15.46 1.99 6.92
N ASP A 189 -16.09 0.89 6.48
CA ASP A 189 -17.43 0.51 6.93
C ASP A 189 -17.37 -0.24 8.25
N GLU A 190 -16.38 -1.13 8.42
CA GLU A 190 -16.20 -2.00 9.59
C GLU A 190 -14.76 -1.87 10.10
N GLU A 191 -14.62 -1.29 11.28
CA GLU A 191 -13.33 -1.20 11.96
C GLU A 191 -12.99 -2.55 12.59
N VAL A 192 -11.78 -3.04 12.33
CA VAL A 192 -11.28 -4.30 12.88
C VAL A 192 -9.94 -4.09 13.57
N GLN A 193 -9.73 -4.91 14.60
CA GLN A 193 -8.56 -4.84 15.47
C GLN A 193 -7.99 -6.23 15.75
N GLU A 194 -6.97 -6.27 16.59
CA GLU A 194 -6.32 -7.50 17.05
C GLU A 194 -7.32 -8.56 17.53
N GLY A 195 -7.24 -9.75 16.93
CA GLY A 195 -8.01 -10.91 17.34
C GLY A 195 -9.42 -11.00 16.78
N ASP A 196 -9.91 -9.97 16.11
CA ASP A 196 -11.23 -10.00 15.47
C ASP A 196 -11.30 -11.10 14.41
N ILE A 197 -12.47 -11.70 14.28
CA ILE A 197 -12.75 -12.77 13.32
C ILE A 197 -13.70 -12.24 12.25
N ILE A 198 -13.24 -12.23 11.01
CA ILE A 198 -14.06 -11.93 9.84
C ILE A 198 -14.50 -13.26 9.21
N GLU A 199 -15.81 -13.42 9.02
CA GLU A 199 -16.35 -14.60 8.34
C GLU A 199 -16.47 -14.34 6.83
N ILE A 200 -15.96 -15.27 6.01
CA ILE A 200 -16.13 -15.28 4.55
C ILE A 200 -16.78 -16.62 4.22
N GLY A 201 -18.11 -16.66 4.27
CA GLY A 201 -18.85 -17.93 4.31
C GLY A 201 -18.45 -18.75 5.52
N ASP A 202 -17.99 -19.98 5.31
CA ASP A 202 -17.53 -20.86 6.38
C ASP A 202 -16.06 -20.63 6.78
N LEU A 203 -15.32 -19.80 6.05
CA LEU A 203 -13.96 -19.45 6.40
C LEU A 203 -13.97 -18.42 7.53
N ARG A 204 -13.11 -18.64 8.52
CA ARG A 204 -12.88 -17.74 9.64
C ARG A 204 -11.49 -17.12 9.50
N VAL A 205 -11.44 -15.82 9.33
CA VAL A 205 -10.22 -15.04 9.11
C VAL A 205 -9.93 -14.22 10.35
N ARG A 206 -8.83 -14.51 11.03
CA ARG A 206 -8.37 -13.76 12.21
C ARG A 206 -7.54 -12.57 11.78
N CYS A 207 -7.87 -11.39 12.31
CA CYS A 207 -7.06 -10.19 12.19
C CYS A 207 -5.89 -10.26 13.17
N LEU A 208 -4.67 -10.11 12.66
CA LEU A 208 -3.45 -10.00 13.44
C LEU A 208 -2.94 -8.57 13.26
N HIS A 209 -3.05 -7.73 14.29
CA HIS A 209 -2.51 -6.37 14.25
C HIS A 209 -0.99 -6.41 14.35
N THR A 210 -0.32 -5.97 13.30
CA THR A 210 1.14 -6.08 13.11
C THR A 210 1.72 -4.72 12.71
N PRO A 211 1.68 -3.73 13.63
CA PRO A 211 2.17 -2.39 13.34
C PRO A 211 3.67 -2.36 13.07
N GLY A 212 4.10 -1.33 12.33
CA GLY A 212 5.51 -1.10 12.00
C GLY A 212 5.70 -0.54 10.61
N HIS A 213 5.19 -1.20 9.57
CA HIS A 213 5.10 -0.68 8.22
C HIS A 213 4.06 0.44 8.12
N SER A 214 2.94 0.28 8.81
CA SER A 214 1.97 1.32 9.11
C SER A 214 1.40 1.12 10.51
N PRO A 215 0.77 2.11 11.13
CA PRO A 215 0.22 2.00 12.48
C PRO A 215 -0.89 0.96 12.60
N GLY A 216 -1.77 0.88 11.60
CA GLY A 216 -2.92 -0.02 11.58
C GLY A 216 -2.72 -1.24 10.69
N HIS A 217 -1.47 -1.63 10.39
CA HIS A 217 -1.21 -2.79 9.55
C HIS A 217 -1.81 -4.07 10.11
N LEU A 218 -2.50 -4.84 9.25
CA LEU A 218 -3.12 -6.12 9.57
C LEU A 218 -2.56 -7.25 8.70
N CYS A 219 -2.31 -8.39 9.32
CA CYS A 219 -2.24 -9.67 8.61
C CYS A 219 -3.56 -10.41 8.79
N PHE A 220 -3.96 -11.17 7.78
CA PHE A 220 -5.20 -11.96 7.77
C PHE A 220 -4.87 -13.46 7.80
N GLU A 221 -5.11 -14.12 8.93
CA GLU A 221 -4.89 -15.55 9.10
C GLU A 221 -6.17 -16.33 8.83
N VAL A 222 -6.14 -17.27 7.90
CA VAL A 222 -7.26 -18.18 7.62
C VAL A 222 -7.16 -19.36 8.58
N LEU A 223 -8.02 -19.36 9.60
CA LEU A 223 -7.99 -20.37 10.67
C LEU A 223 -8.25 -21.78 10.12
N GLY A 224 -7.36 -22.71 10.46
CA GLY A 224 -7.42 -24.10 10.01
C GLY A 224 -6.77 -24.39 8.66
N GLU A 225 -6.33 -23.37 7.91
CA GLU A 225 -5.76 -23.54 6.56
C GLU A 225 -4.24 -23.29 6.49
N LYS A 226 -3.60 -22.92 7.59
CA LYS A 226 -2.17 -22.56 7.65
C LYS A 226 -1.76 -21.53 6.60
N VAL A 227 -2.59 -20.53 6.42
CA VAL A 227 -2.45 -19.45 5.44
C VAL A 227 -2.59 -18.11 6.13
N VAL A 228 -1.67 -17.21 5.84
CA VAL A 228 -1.72 -15.81 6.25
C VAL A 228 -1.47 -14.92 5.04
N VAL A 229 -2.38 -14.00 4.74
CA VAL A 229 -2.10 -12.87 3.87
C VAL A 229 -1.42 -11.82 4.73
N SER A 230 -0.13 -11.60 4.49
CA SER A 230 0.74 -10.88 5.43
C SER A 230 0.92 -9.40 5.10
N GLY A 231 0.25 -8.89 4.04
CA GLY A 231 0.48 -7.51 3.62
C GLY A 231 1.97 -7.20 3.52
N ASP A 232 2.36 -6.04 4.01
CA ASP A 232 3.74 -5.56 3.94
C ASP A 232 4.53 -5.78 5.25
N LEU A 233 4.24 -6.87 5.96
CA LEU A 233 5.00 -7.24 7.15
C LEU A 233 6.29 -7.99 6.79
N ILE A 234 6.16 -9.14 6.11
CA ILE A 234 7.27 -10.04 5.79
C ILE A 234 7.24 -10.39 4.29
N PHE A 235 8.38 -10.21 3.64
CA PHE A 235 8.64 -10.62 2.26
C PHE A 235 9.69 -11.73 2.21
N GLN A 236 9.91 -12.33 1.05
CA GLN A 236 11.01 -13.29 0.88
C GLN A 236 12.37 -12.63 1.15
N GLY A 237 12.97 -12.94 2.31
CA GLY A 237 14.28 -12.42 2.72
C GLY A 237 14.30 -10.92 3.06
N SER A 238 13.13 -10.28 3.23
CA SER A 238 13.00 -8.86 3.55
C SER A 238 11.77 -8.58 4.41
N ILE A 239 11.54 -7.31 4.72
CA ILE A 239 10.36 -6.81 5.44
C ILE A 239 9.83 -5.54 4.77
N GLY A 240 8.62 -5.12 5.12
CA GLY A 240 8.10 -3.81 4.77
C GLY A 240 8.98 -2.68 5.28
N ARG A 241 9.04 -1.59 4.53
CA ARG A 241 9.81 -0.39 4.93
C ARG A 241 9.24 0.24 6.19
N THR A 242 10.12 0.90 6.95
CA THR A 242 9.76 1.53 8.24
C THR A 242 10.18 3.00 8.32
N ASP A 243 10.41 3.64 7.16
CA ASP A 243 10.95 5.01 7.06
C ASP A 243 9.92 6.05 6.58
N PHE A 244 8.66 5.65 6.37
CA PHE A 244 7.57 6.58 6.04
C PHE A 244 6.94 7.19 7.30
N PRO A 245 6.23 8.34 7.18
CA PRO A 245 5.48 8.90 8.28
C PRO A 245 4.46 7.90 8.85
N GLY A 246 4.52 7.67 10.16
CA GLY A 246 3.68 6.70 10.85
C GLY A 246 4.31 5.31 11.00
N CYS A 247 5.39 5.00 10.26
CA CYS A 247 6.14 3.76 10.44
C CYS A 247 6.95 3.75 11.73
N SER A 248 7.25 2.55 12.23
CA SER A 248 8.05 2.32 13.46
C SER A 248 8.86 1.04 13.33
N ILE A 249 10.18 1.15 13.35
CA ILE A 249 11.05 -0.04 13.33
C ILE A 249 10.91 -0.87 14.61
N ASP A 250 10.70 -0.22 15.76
CA ASP A 250 10.54 -0.90 17.05
C ASP A 250 9.24 -1.72 17.07
N ASP A 251 8.15 -1.20 16.49
CA ASP A 251 6.89 -1.93 16.40
C ASP A 251 6.97 -3.02 15.32
N MET A 252 7.67 -2.77 14.22
CA MET A 252 7.97 -3.80 13.23
C MET A 252 8.69 -4.98 13.86
N GLN A 253 9.72 -4.75 14.68
CA GLN A 253 10.44 -5.83 15.35
C GLN A 253 9.55 -6.64 16.29
N LYS A 254 8.67 -5.99 17.06
CA LYS A 254 7.68 -6.68 17.92
C LYS A 254 6.72 -7.52 17.10
N SER A 255 6.22 -6.99 15.99
CA SER A 255 5.32 -7.69 15.08
C SER A 255 5.99 -8.91 14.44
N LEU A 256 7.25 -8.79 14.03
CA LEU A 256 8.04 -9.91 13.49
C LEU A 256 8.26 -11.01 14.53
N GLU A 257 8.66 -10.63 15.76
CA GLU A 257 8.88 -11.60 16.85
C GLU A 257 7.59 -12.32 17.23
N ARG A 258 6.47 -11.61 17.20
CA ARG A 258 5.14 -12.19 17.42
C ARG A 258 4.82 -13.24 16.37
N ILE A 259 4.93 -12.95 15.08
CA ILE A 259 4.69 -13.91 14.00
C ILE A 259 5.57 -15.13 14.12
N LYS A 260 6.83 -14.93 14.45
CA LYS A 260 7.83 -15.99 14.64
C LYS A 260 7.49 -16.93 15.80
N THR A 261 6.84 -16.42 16.86
CA THR A 261 6.54 -17.16 18.07
C THR A 261 5.12 -17.74 18.12
N GLU A 262 4.14 -17.08 17.49
CA GLU A 262 2.73 -17.48 17.54
C GLU A 262 2.32 -18.38 16.38
N LEU A 263 2.98 -18.32 15.23
CA LEU A 263 2.63 -19.11 14.07
C LEU A 263 3.55 -20.32 13.89
N ASP A 264 2.95 -21.43 13.43
CA ASP A 264 3.71 -22.62 13.07
C ASP A 264 4.66 -22.36 11.89
N LYS A 265 5.80 -23.03 11.86
CA LYS A 265 6.81 -22.87 10.79
C LYS A 265 6.32 -23.22 9.38
N ASP A 266 5.32 -24.07 9.27
CA ASP A 266 4.73 -24.50 7.99
C ASP A 266 3.57 -23.60 7.50
N VAL A 267 3.23 -22.55 8.26
CA VAL A 267 2.28 -21.53 7.83
C VAL A 267 2.82 -20.80 6.60
N GLN A 268 2.02 -20.76 5.55
CA GLN A 268 2.31 -20.06 4.30
C GLN A 268 1.97 -18.57 4.44
N LEU A 269 2.92 -17.73 4.05
CA LEU A 269 2.77 -16.27 4.02
C LEU A 269 2.57 -15.81 2.58
N PHE A 270 1.52 -15.05 2.34
CA PHE A 270 1.17 -14.44 1.07
C PHE A 270 1.32 -12.92 1.20
N PRO A 271 2.48 -12.35 0.83
CA PRO A 271 2.80 -10.96 1.08
C PRO A 271 2.21 -9.99 0.05
N GLY A 272 2.16 -8.71 0.41
CA GLY A 272 1.79 -7.63 -0.52
C GLY A 272 2.74 -7.49 -1.70
N HIS A 273 4.00 -7.87 -1.54
CA HIS A 273 4.99 -7.85 -2.63
C HIS A 273 5.81 -9.15 -2.67
N MET A 274 6.39 -9.43 -3.85
CA MET A 274 7.19 -10.63 -4.12
C MET A 274 6.34 -11.91 -4.11
N GLY A 275 6.98 -13.06 -4.06
CA GLY A 275 6.31 -14.37 -4.04
C GLY A 275 5.97 -14.85 -2.63
N PRO A 276 5.13 -15.90 -2.53
CA PRO A 276 4.79 -16.51 -1.25
C PRO A 276 6.01 -17.19 -0.60
N THR A 277 5.98 -17.27 0.73
CA THR A 277 7.02 -17.89 1.54
C THR A 277 6.40 -18.66 2.70
N THR A 278 7.19 -19.08 3.69
CA THR A 278 6.70 -19.70 4.92
C THR A 278 7.38 -19.08 6.14
N VAL A 279 6.71 -19.12 7.28
CA VAL A 279 7.28 -18.64 8.56
C VAL A 279 8.64 -19.29 8.82
N GLY A 280 8.74 -20.61 8.65
CA GLY A 280 10.00 -21.34 8.90
C GLY A 280 11.13 -20.93 7.96
N LYS A 281 10.85 -20.75 6.67
CA LYS A 281 11.86 -20.29 5.71
C LYS A 281 12.38 -18.91 6.09
N GLU A 282 11.49 -17.99 6.45
CA GLU A 282 11.89 -16.64 6.81
C GLU A 282 12.66 -16.60 8.14
N ILE A 283 12.30 -17.41 9.13
CA ILE A 283 13.10 -17.56 10.36
C ILE A 283 14.53 -18.01 10.02
N ASP A 284 14.69 -18.94 9.08
CA ASP A 284 16.00 -19.52 8.76
C ASP A 284 16.85 -18.61 7.86
N THR A 285 16.22 -17.80 6.99
CA THR A 285 16.94 -17.10 5.92
C THR A 285 16.83 -15.58 5.93
N ASN A 286 15.76 -15.02 6.53
CA ASN A 286 15.51 -13.58 6.51
C ASN A 286 16.39 -12.87 7.56
N PRO A 287 17.25 -11.91 7.17
CA PRO A 287 18.14 -11.22 8.11
C PRO A 287 17.43 -10.41 9.19
N PHE A 288 16.17 -10.05 8.99
CA PHE A 288 15.36 -9.27 9.93
C PHE A 288 14.65 -10.12 10.99
N LEU A 289 14.60 -11.46 10.80
CA LEU A 289 13.98 -12.40 11.73
C LEU A 289 15.02 -13.23 12.53
N ARG A 290 16.31 -13.00 12.29
CA ARG A 290 17.41 -13.69 12.97
C ARG A 290 17.70 -13.12 14.35
#